data_0a2f84714b4545c89e6594003bdeeb45
#
_entry.id   0a2f84714b4545c89e6594003bdeeb45
#
_cell.length_a   1.000
_cell.length_b   1.000
_cell.length_c   1.000
_cell.angle_alpha   90.00
_cell.angle_beta   90.00
_cell.angle_gamma   90.00
#
_symmetry.space_group_name_H-M   'P 1'
#
loop_
_entity.id
_entity.type
_entity.pdbx_description
1 polymer ?
#
loop_
_entity_poly.entity_id
_entity_poly.type
_entity_poly.pdbx_seq_one_letter_code
_entity_poly.pdbx_strand_id
1 'polypeptide(L)'
;KSPRWLIFNQKDFAKAEKIQKEMNIIPFTKNEIKEIINYKNSSSKKLFSTEYKSPVLLAFLLAFFNQLSGINAFLYYAPRIFEIAGLKESSALLSSIGIGITNLIFTLLGLYLIDLIGRKKLMFVGSIGYIVSLSMVGFSFLNSWEGLFVPAFLFLFIASHAIGQGAVIWVFISEIFPNHLRAKGQAF
;
A
#
# COMPACT_ATOMS: atom_id res chain seq x y z
N LYS A 1 27.59 6.47 -14.56
CA LYS A 1 27.25 6.41 -13.12
C LYS A 1 26.67 7.75 -12.73
N SER A 2 25.61 7.78 -11.86
CA SER A 2 24.97 9.03 -11.48
C SER A 2 25.90 9.93 -10.64
N PRO A 3 25.74 11.26 -10.70
CA PRO A 3 26.52 12.18 -9.87
C PRO A 3 26.43 11.84 -8.36
N ARG A 4 25.24 11.51 -7.88
CA ARG A 4 25.00 11.09 -6.51
C ARG A 4 25.76 9.81 -6.12
N TRP A 5 25.84 8.84 -7.05
CA TRP A 5 26.60 7.60 -6.85
C TRP A 5 28.12 7.87 -6.73
N LEU A 6 28.65 8.79 -7.53
CA LEU A 6 30.06 9.17 -7.50
C LEU A 6 30.45 9.79 -6.15
N ILE A 7 29.62 10.69 -5.62
CA ILE A 7 29.81 11.28 -4.28
C ILE A 7 29.73 10.21 -3.21
N PHE A 8 28.70 9.34 -3.29
CA PHE A 8 28.43 8.33 -2.27
C PHE A 8 29.50 7.25 -2.18
N ASN A 9 29.95 6.70 -3.32
CA ASN A 9 30.86 5.56 -3.33
C ASN A 9 32.33 5.92 -3.52
N GLN A 10 32.63 6.90 -4.38
CA GLN A 10 34.01 7.26 -4.75
C GLN A 10 34.50 8.56 -4.11
N LYS A 11 33.60 9.35 -3.50
CA LYS A 11 33.91 10.71 -3.02
C LYS A 11 34.54 11.61 -4.07
N ASP A 12 34.23 11.34 -5.35
CA ASP A 12 34.73 12.07 -6.51
C ASP A 12 33.80 13.22 -6.86
N PHE A 13 33.97 14.33 -6.14
CA PHE A 13 33.13 15.53 -6.28
C PHE A 13 33.34 16.21 -7.62
N ALA A 14 34.59 16.23 -8.13
CA ALA A 14 34.93 16.89 -9.38
C ALA A 14 34.23 16.23 -10.57
N LYS A 15 34.25 14.88 -10.60
CA LYS A 15 33.59 14.10 -11.65
C LYS A 15 32.07 14.16 -11.54
N ALA A 16 31.53 14.22 -10.32
CA ALA A 16 30.10 14.40 -10.11
C ALA A 16 29.61 15.76 -10.63
N GLU A 17 30.35 16.84 -10.33
CA GLU A 17 30.05 18.20 -10.82
C GLU A 17 30.17 18.31 -12.35
N LYS A 18 31.18 17.69 -12.94
CA LYS A 18 31.34 17.64 -14.40
C LYS A 18 30.12 17.01 -15.07
N ILE A 19 29.68 15.84 -14.59
CA ILE A 19 28.48 15.16 -15.12
C ILE A 19 27.21 15.98 -14.90
N GLN A 20 27.06 16.68 -13.77
CA GLN A 20 25.92 17.56 -13.54
C GLN A 20 25.87 18.71 -14.55
N LYS A 21 27.01 19.32 -14.86
CA LYS A 21 27.12 20.35 -15.89
C LYS A 21 26.78 19.81 -17.29
N GLU A 22 27.29 18.62 -17.64
CA GLU A 22 26.98 17.95 -18.92
C GLU A 22 25.47 17.61 -19.05
N MET A 23 24.81 17.28 -17.95
CA MET A 23 23.38 16.94 -17.91
C MET A 23 22.46 18.16 -17.68
N ASN A 24 23.01 19.38 -17.60
CA ASN A 24 22.27 20.60 -17.30
C ASN A 24 21.50 20.56 -15.94
N ILE A 25 22.04 19.83 -14.95
CA ILE A 25 21.48 19.68 -13.62
C ILE A 25 22.20 20.66 -12.67
N ILE A 26 21.42 21.30 -11.80
CA ILE A 26 21.96 22.21 -10.78
C ILE A 26 22.97 21.46 -9.89
N PRO A 27 24.19 21.99 -9.69
CA PRO A 27 25.19 21.37 -8.82
C PRO A 27 24.69 21.19 -7.38
N PHE A 28 25.07 20.10 -6.73
CA PHE A 28 24.71 19.87 -5.34
C PHE A 28 25.26 20.94 -4.42
N THR A 29 24.43 21.45 -3.54
CA THR A 29 24.84 22.34 -2.46
C THR A 29 25.69 21.61 -1.43
N LYS A 30 26.46 22.37 -0.63
CA LYS A 30 27.25 21.79 0.47
C LYS A 30 26.39 20.98 1.46
N ASN A 31 25.13 21.39 1.67
CA ASN A 31 24.21 20.68 2.57
C ASN A 31 23.77 19.35 1.97
N GLU A 32 23.43 19.30 0.69
CA GLU A 32 23.06 18.06 0.00
C GLU A 32 24.23 17.07 -0.06
N ILE A 33 25.45 17.55 -0.27
CA ILE A 33 26.65 16.70 -0.20
C ILE A 33 26.84 16.11 1.20
N LYS A 34 26.64 16.91 2.25
CA LYS A 34 26.69 16.41 3.64
C LYS A 34 25.60 15.35 3.90
N GLU A 35 24.40 15.56 3.40
CA GLU A 35 23.31 14.57 3.48
C GLU A 35 23.66 13.26 2.79
N ILE A 36 24.24 13.32 1.57
CA ILE A 36 24.68 12.13 0.83
C ILE A 36 25.74 11.35 1.59
N ILE A 37 26.70 12.04 2.23
CA ILE A 37 27.76 11.43 3.05
C ILE A 37 27.18 10.85 4.34
N ASN A 38 26.30 11.58 5.02
CA ASN A 38 25.64 11.12 6.24
C ASN A 38 24.76 9.90 5.98
N TYR A 39 24.14 9.80 4.80
CA TYR A 39 23.39 8.65 4.38
C TYR A 39 24.24 7.37 4.39
N LYS A 40 25.51 7.44 3.98
CA LYS A 40 26.43 6.30 4.03
C LYS A 40 26.68 5.81 5.46
N ASN A 41 26.87 6.73 6.39
CA ASN A 41 27.09 6.42 7.81
C ASN A 41 25.82 5.85 8.47
N SER A 42 24.65 6.33 8.05
CA SER A 42 23.36 5.85 8.53
C SER A 42 22.94 4.48 7.94
N SER A 43 23.46 4.11 6.77
CA SER A 43 23.14 2.83 6.12
C SER A 43 23.63 1.59 6.90
N SER A 44 24.54 1.76 7.86
CA SER A 44 25.02 0.71 8.77
C SER A 44 24.04 0.45 9.94
N LYS A 45 23.07 1.33 10.18
CA LYS A 45 22.09 1.17 11.28
C LYS A 45 21.18 -0.05 11.02
N LYS A 46 20.90 -0.79 12.09
CA LYS A 46 20.03 -1.96 12.04
C LYS A 46 18.55 -1.54 12.11
N LEU A 47 17.70 -2.19 11.34
CA LEU A 47 16.24 -1.94 11.32
C LEU A 47 15.63 -2.08 12.73
N PHE A 48 16.06 -3.08 13.49
CA PHE A 48 15.56 -3.38 14.84
C PHE A 48 16.31 -2.62 15.96
N SER A 49 16.94 -1.48 15.66
CA SER A 49 17.50 -0.62 16.70
C SER A 49 16.38 0.09 17.47
N THR A 50 16.69 0.52 18.70
CA THR A 50 15.71 1.21 19.58
C THR A 50 15.11 2.46 18.91
N GLU A 51 15.88 3.12 18.06
CA GLU A 51 15.50 4.32 17.30
C GLU A 51 14.31 4.05 16.33
N TYR A 52 14.20 2.83 15.76
CA TYR A 52 13.20 2.47 14.75
C TYR A 52 12.10 1.53 15.25
N LYS A 53 12.00 1.29 16.56
CA LYS A 53 10.96 0.41 17.15
C LYS A 53 9.55 0.86 16.76
N SER A 54 9.26 2.16 16.83
CA SER A 54 7.93 2.69 16.51
C SER A 54 7.56 2.53 15.03
N PRO A 55 8.40 2.91 14.05
CA PRO A 55 8.15 2.61 12.63
C PRO A 55 7.98 1.13 12.33
N VAL A 56 8.82 0.26 12.92
CA VAL A 56 8.73 -1.20 12.72
C VAL A 56 7.42 -1.75 13.28
N LEU A 57 7.05 -1.36 14.51
CA LEU A 57 5.78 -1.79 15.11
C LEU A 57 4.58 -1.30 14.29
N LEU A 58 4.60 -0.05 13.85
CA LEU A 58 3.51 0.51 13.04
C LEU A 58 3.39 -0.21 11.69
N ALA A 59 4.50 -0.46 10.99
CA ALA A 59 4.51 -1.22 9.74
C ALA A 59 3.96 -2.64 9.94
N PHE A 60 4.41 -3.33 11.00
CA PHE A 60 3.90 -4.65 11.36
C PHE A 60 2.40 -4.64 11.62
N LEU A 61 1.90 -3.73 12.47
CA LEU A 61 0.48 -3.64 12.79
C LEU A 61 -0.37 -3.34 11.56
N LEU A 62 0.07 -2.42 10.70
CA LEU A 62 -0.63 -2.12 9.45
C LEU A 62 -0.71 -3.34 8.53
N ALA A 63 0.39 -4.04 8.31
CA ALA A 63 0.41 -5.25 7.49
C ALA A 63 -0.44 -6.38 8.11
N PHE A 64 -0.33 -6.58 9.42
CA PHE A 64 -1.08 -7.58 10.17
C PHE A 64 -2.60 -7.34 10.09
N PHE A 65 -3.06 -6.14 10.41
CA PHE A 65 -4.49 -5.82 10.33
C PHE A 65 -5.02 -5.79 8.89
N ASN A 66 -4.18 -5.43 7.92
CA ASN A 66 -4.55 -5.56 6.52
C ASN A 66 -4.86 -7.01 6.13
N GLN A 67 -4.07 -7.98 6.60
CA GLN A 67 -4.34 -9.39 6.35
C GLN A 67 -5.57 -9.89 7.11
N LEU A 68 -5.77 -9.42 8.35
CA LEU A 68 -6.96 -9.76 9.15
C LEU A 68 -8.26 -9.22 8.58
N SER A 69 -8.22 -8.27 7.63
CA SER A 69 -9.43 -7.80 6.92
C SER A 69 -10.13 -8.91 6.15
N GLY A 70 -9.44 -10.03 5.89
CA GLY A 70 -10.00 -11.19 5.18
C GLY A 70 -10.06 -11.02 3.67
N ILE A 71 -9.44 -9.98 3.09
CA ILE A 71 -9.50 -9.71 1.64
C ILE A 71 -9.14 -10.94 0.80
N ASN A 72 -8.08 -11.66 1.17
CA ASN A 72 -7.66 -12.84 0.44
C ASN A 72 -8.71 -13.97 0.51
N ALA A 73 -9.37 -14.15 1.66
CA ALA A 73 -10.43 -15.13 1.80
C ALA A 73 -11.59 -14.80 0.85
N PHE A 74 -12.02 -13.55 0.80
CA PHE A 74 -13.09 -13.12 -0.10
C PHE A 74 -12.71 -13.26 -1.57
N LEU A 75 -11.47 -12.96 -1.95
CA LEU A 75 -11.01 -13.12 -3.34
C LEU A 75 -10.97 -14.61 -3.77
N TYR A 76 -10.49 -15.50 -2.90
CA TYR A 76 -10.38 -16.92 -3.23
C TYR A 76 -11.70 -17.68 -3.15
N TYR A 77 -12.55 -17.34 -2.19
CA TYR A 77 -13.80 -18.05 -1.93
C TYR A 77 -15.05 -17.33 -2.45
N ALA A 78 -14.89 -16.25 -3.24
CA ALA A 78 -15.99 -15.47 -3.77
C ALA A 78 -17.09 -16.32 -4.44
N PRO A 79 -16.80 -17.28 -5.35
CA PRO A 79 -17.85 -18.09 -5.96
C PRO A 79 -18.68 -18.82 -4.91
N ARG A 80 -18.01 -19.44 -3.93
CA ARG A 80 -18.68 -20.19 -2.87
C ARG A 80 -19.52 -19.32 -1.96
N ILE A 81 -19.04 -18.12 -1.64
CA ILE A 81 -19.81 -17.16 -0.82
C ILE A 81 -21.08 -16.72 -1.55
N PHE A 82 -20.99 -16.48 -2.85
CA PHE A 82 -22.14 -16.10 -3.68
C PHE A 82 -23.16 -17.25 -3.83
N GLU A 83 -22.72 -18.50 -3.96
CA GLU A 83 -23.58 -19.66 -3.94
C GLU A 83 -24.35 -19.79 -2.61
N ILE A 84 -23.64 -19.63 -1.47
CA ILE A 84 -24.24 -19.65 -0.13
C ILE A 84 -25.25 -18.51 0.03
N ALA A 85 -25.01 -17.36 -0.60
CA ALA A 85 -25.93 -16.23 -0.65
C ALA A 85 -27.13 -16.44 -1.61
N GLY A 86 -27.27 -17.61 -2.21
CA GLY A 86 -28.40 -17.98 -3.04
C GLY A 86 -28.25 -17.71 -4.54
N LEU A 87 -27.04 -17.35 -5.03
CA LEU A 87 -26.82 -17.22 -6.46
C LEU A 87 -26.63 -18.59 -7.12
N LYS A 88 -27.13 -18.74 -8.36
CA LYS A 88 -26.82 -19.91 -9.19
C LYS A 88 -25.32 -19.92 -9.51
N GLU A 89 -24.74 -21.11 -9.69
CA GLU A 89 -23.31 -21.31 -9.96
C GLU A 89 -22.75 -20.41 -11.08
N SER A 90 -23.45 -20.32 -12.21
CA SER A 90 -23.06 -19.46 -13.33
C SER A 90 -23.00 -17.97 -12.95
N SER A 91 -23.96 -17.51 -12.14
CA SER A 91 -24.01 -16.13 -11.65
C SER A 91 -22.94 -15.87 -10.60
N ALA A 92 -22.63 -16.86 -9.76
CA ALA A 92 -21.56 -16.77 -8.76
C ALA A 92 -20.18 -16.63 -9.42
N LEU A 93 -19.91 -17.37 -10.49
CA LEU A 93 -18.68 -17.25 -11.29
C LEU A 93 -18.56 -15.89 -11.96
N LEU A 94 -19.62 -15.39 -12.60
CA LEU A 94 -19.63 -14.06 -13.21
C LEU A 94 -19.42 -12.95 -12.18
N SER A 95 -20.03 -13.07 -11.00
CA SER A 95 -19.84 -12.11 -9.92
C SER A 95 -18.41 -12.11 -9.40
N SER A 96 -17.74 -13.26 -9.39
CA SER A 96 -16.34 -13.36 -8.99
C SER A 96 -15.39 -12.66 -9.98
N ILE A 97 -15.68 -12.74 -11.28
CA ILE A 97 -14.96 -11.95 -12.30
C ILE A 97 -15.19 -10.46 -12.04
N GLY A 98 -16.43 -10.06 -11.74
CA GLY A 98 -16.77 -8.70 -11.37
C GLY A 98 -15.99 -8.18 -10.17
N ILE A 99 -15.76 -9.01 -9.15
CA ILE A 99 -14.88 -8.66 -8.00
C ILE A 99 -13.47 -8.32 -8.47
N GLY A 100 -12.88 -9.13 -9.35
CA GLY A 100 -11.54 -8.87 -9.89
C GLY A 100 -11.46 -7.54 -10.65
N ILE A 101 -12.46 -7.26 -11.48
CA ILE A 101 -12.58 -5.98 -12.22
C ILE A 101 -12.75 -4.81 -11.25
N THR A 102 -13.60 -4.94 -10.26
CA THR A 102 -13.81 -3.91 -9.22
C THR A 102 -12.51 -3.64 -8.47
N ASN A 103 -11.81 -4.68 -8.05
CA ASN A 103 -10.52 -4.53 -7.37
C ASN A 103 -9.52 -3.76 -8.23
N LEU A 104 -9.41 -4.07 -9.52
CA LEU A 104 -8.52 -3.39 -10.45
C LEU A 104 -8.88 -1.91 -10.60
N ILE A 105 -10.14 -1.60 -10.89
CA ILE A 105 -10.62 -0.22 -11.11
C ILE A 105 -10.38 0.63 -9.85
N PHE A 106 -10.77 0.14 -8.68
CA PHE A 106 -10.66 0.89 -7.44
C PHE A 106 -9.22 0.97 -6.91
N THR A 107 -8.35 0.01 -7.25
CA THR A 107 -6.91 0.12 -6.99
C THR A 107 -6.28 1.25 -7.83
N LEU A 108 -6.60 1.32 -9.13
CA LEU A 108 -6.12 2.41 -10.00
C LEU A 108 -6.66 3.77 -9.55
N LEU A 109 -7.93 3.82 -9.16
CA LEU A 109 -8.52 5.02 -8.57
C LEU A 109 -7.82 5.42 -7.27
N GLY A 110 -7.51 4.47 -6.40
CA GLY A 110 -6.76 4.68 -5.16
C GLY A 110 -5.38 5.28 -5.43
N LEU A 111 -4.64 4.76 -6.41
CA LEU A 111 -3.34 5.30 -6.83
C LEU A 111 -3.45 6.76 -7.30
N TYR A 112 -4.50 7.11 -8.04
CA TYR A 112 -4.75 8.48 -8.46
C TYR A 112 -5.12 9.38 -7.27
N LEU A 113 -5.96 8.91 -6.36
CA LEU A 113 -6.45 9.69 -5.22
C LEU A 113 -5.40 9.87 -4.12
N ILE A 114 -4.35 9.03 -4.07
CA ILE A 114 -3.32 9.09 -3.03
C ILE A 114 -2.60 10.44 -2.98
N ASP A 115 -2.40 11.07 -4.13
CA ASP A 115 -1.74 12.36 -4.24
C ASP A 115 -2.69 13.54 -4.01
N LEU A 116 -4.00 13.36 -4.26
CA LEU A 116 -5.02 14.39 -4.07
C LEU A 116 -5.52 14.48 -2.63
N ILE A 117 -5.86 13.34 -2.03
CA ILE A 117 -6.51 13.25 -0.72
C ILE A 117 -5.48 13.01 0.39
N GLY A 118 -4.38 12.36 0.05
CA GLY A 118 -3.32 11.94 0.97
C GLY A 118 -3.55 10.56 1.59
N ARG A 119 -2.43 9.90 1.89
CA ARG A 119 -2.37 8.48 2.32
C ARG A 119 -3.25 8.20 3.53
N LYS A 120 -3.12 9.02 4.57
CA LYS A 120 -3.81 8.81 5.86
C LYS A 120 -5.33 8.91 5.74
N LYS A 121 -5.83 9.93 5.06
CA LYS A 121 -7.27 10.13 4.87
C LYS A 121 -7.88 9.00 4.03
N LEU A 122 -7.18 8.58 2.98
CA LEU A 122 -7.63 7.52 2.09
C LEU A 122 -7.72 6.17 2.82
N MET A 123 -6.74 5.86 3.67
CA MET A 123 -6.78 4.67 4.53
C MET A 123 -7.96 4.72 5.52
N PHE A 124 -8.26 5.87 6.12
CA PHE A 124 -9.43 6.01 7.00
C PHE A 124 -10.75 5.79 6.28
N VAL A 125 -10.93 6.42 5.11
CA VAL A 125 -12.14 6.26 4.29
C VAL A 125 -12.33 4.80 3.89
N GLY A 126 -11.27 4.17 3.39
CA GLY A 126 -11.30 2.74 3.05
C GLY A 126 -11.61 1.85 4.25
N SER A 127 -11.01 2.14 5.41
CA SER A 127 -11.26 1.37 6.65
C SER A 127 -12.71 1.45 7.10
N ILE A 128 -13.30 2.63 7.12
CA ILE A 128 -14.71 2.79 7.46
C ILE A 128 -15.59 2.05 6.44
N GLY A 129 -15.28 2.20 5.15
CA GLY A 129 -16.04 1.55 4.08
C GLY A 129 -16.05 0.02 4.20
N TYR A 130 -14.89 -0.61 4.44
CA TYR A 130 -14.86 -2.07 4.57
C TYR A 130 -15.45 -2.58 5.90
N ILE A 131 -15.34 -1.84 6.99
CA ILE A 131 -15.99 -2.20 8.27
C ILE A 131 -17.51 -2.20 8.08
N VAL A 132 -18.06 -1.14 7.50
CA VAL A 132 -19.50 -1.03 7.24
C VAL A 132 -19.97 -2.15 6.31
N SER A 133 -19.29 -2.35 5.19
CA SER A 133 -19.69 -3.37 4.21
C SER A 133 -19.62 -4.79 4.76
N LEU A 134 -18.56 -5.16 5.49
CA LEU A 134 -18.46 -6.48 6.12
C LEU A 134 -19.50 -6.68 7.24
N SER A 135 -19.80 -5.63 8.00
CA SER A 135 -20.89 -5.68 8.99
C SER A 135 -22.23 -5.94 8.31
N MET A 136 -22.49 -5.31 7.16
CA MET A 136 -23.70 -5.53 6.39
C MET A 136 -23.76 -6.92 5.74
N VAL A 137 -22.62 -7.48 5.31
CA VAL A 137 -22.55 -8.89 4.86
C VAL A 137 -22.94 -9.83 6.00
N GLY A 138 -22.33 -9.66 7.18
CA GLY A 138 -22.66 -10.46 8.37
C GLY A 138 -24.14 -10.34 8.75
N PHE A 139 -24.67 -9.12 8.74
CA PHE A 139 -26.08 -8.85 9.03
C PHE A 139 -27.03 -9.48 8.00
N SER A 140 -26.66 -9.48 6.72
CA SER A 140 -27.44 -10.11 5.65
C SER A 140 -27.53 -11.63 5.86
N PHE A 141 -26.45 -12.29 6.25
CA PHE A 141 -26.47 -13.72 6.58
C PHE A 141 -27.30 -14.03 7.81
N LEU A 142 -27.20 -13.23 8.89
CA LEU A 142 -27.97 -13.42 10.11
C LEU A 142 -29.48 -13.31 9.89
N ASN A 143 -29.90 -12.42 8.99
CA ASN A 143 -31.31 -12.21 8.69
C ASN A 143 -31.78 -12.98 7.43
N SER A 144 -30.95 -13.88 6.90
CA SER A 144 -31.27 -14.68 5.71
C SER A 144 -31.74 -13.82 4.52
N TRP A 145 -31.09 -12.68 4.29
CA TRP A 145 -31.39 -11.84 3.14
C TRP A 145 -30.92 -12.53 1.86
N GLU A 146 -31.86 -12.85 1.00
CA GLU A 146 -31.60 -13.52 -0.28
C GLU A 146 -31.32 -12.52 -1.40
N GLY A 147 -30.72 -13.02 -2.47
CA GLY A 147 -30.51 -12.28 -3.72
C GLY A 147 -29.21 -11.47 -3.75
N LEU A 148 -29.29 -10.20 -4.17
CA LEU A 148 -28.11 -9.40 -4.50
C LEU A 148 -27.50 -8.64 -3.31
N PHE A 149 -28.05 -8.74 -2.12
CA PHE A 149 -27.54 -7.96 -0.96
C PHE A 149 -26.10 -8.35 -0.59
N VAL A 150 -25.83 -9.62 -0.40
CA VAL A 150 -24.48 -10.11 -0.06
C VAL A 150 -23.49 -9.77 -1.19
N PRO A 151 -23.74 -10.06 -2.46
CA PRO A 151 -22.90 -9.60 -3.56
C PRO A 151 -22.64 -8.10 -3.55
N ALA A 152 -23.67 -7.27 -3.40
CA ALA A 152 -23.52 -5.81 -3.41
C ALA A 152 -22.59 -5.31 -2.29
N PHE A 153 -22.76 -5.82 -1.07
CA PHE A 153 -21.90 -5.46 0.05
C PHE A 153 -20.47 -6.01 -0.08
N LEU A 154 -20.28 -7.16 -0.74
CA LEU A 154 -18.94 -7.66 -1.06
C LEU A 154 -18.25 -6.81 -2.12
N PHE A 155 -18.95 -6.35 -3.15
CA PHE A 155 -18.41 -5.39 -4.11
C PHE A 155 -17.99 -4.08 -3.41
N LEU A 156 -18.82 -3.58 -2.50
CA LEU A 156 -18.51 -2.39 -1.70
C LEU A 156 -17.29 -2.61 -0.80
N PHE A 157 -17.18 -3.80 -0.19
CA PHE A 157 -16.00 -4.19 0.60
C PHE A 157 -14.73 -4.16 -0.24
N ILE A 158 -14.75 -4.83 -1.41
CA ILE A 158 -13.59 -4.88 -2.30
C ILE A 158 -13.19 -3.48 -2.77
N ALA A 159 -14.15 -2.67 -3.18
CA ALA A 159 -13.92 -1.29 -3.62
C ALA A 159 -13.28 -0.43 -2.51
N SER A 160 -13.84 -0.48 -1.31
CA SER A 160 -13.35 0.26 -0.15
C SER A 160 -11.95 -0.18 0.28
N HIS A 161 -11.71 -1.51 0.29
CA HIS A 161 -10.41 -2.07 0.60
C HIS A 161 -9.36 -1.69 -0.45
N ALA A 162 -9.70 -1.79 -1.74
CA ALA A 162 -8.79 -1.47 -2.85
C ALA A 162 -8.35 0.00 -2.82
N ILE A 163 -9.28 0.94 -2.60
CA ILE A 163 -8.96 2.38 -2.48
C ILE A 163 -8.10 2.67 -1.25
N GLY A 164 -8.47 2.12 -0.09
CA GLY A 164 -7.89 2.50 1.19
C GLY A 164 -6.66 1.69 1.57
N GLN A 165 -6.73 0.38 1.48
CA GLN A 165 -5.71 -0.54 1.98
C GLN A 165 -4.87 -1.18 0.86
N GLY A 166 -5.44 -1.43 -0.32
CA GLY A 166 -4.81 -2.17 -1.39
C GLY A 166 -3.45 -1.61 -1.80
N ALA A 167 -3.43 -0.44 -2.41
CA ALA A 167 -2.21 0.21 -2.87
C ALA A 167 -1.59 1.14 -1.82
N VAL A 168 -2.44 1.88 -1.07
CA VAL A 168 -2.03 2.98 -0.20
C VAL A 168 -1.18 2.50 0.97
N ILE A 169 -1.48 1.34 1.56
CA ILE A 169 -0.75 0.81 2.72
C ILE A 169 0.74 0.58 2.40
N TRP A 170 1.06 0.06 1.23
CA TRP A 170 2.44 -0.22 0.82
C TRP A 170 3.24 1.05 0.60
N VAL A 171 2.62 2.08 0.02
CA VAL A 171 3.22 3.41 -0.12
C VAL A 171 3.44 4.01 1.27
N PHE A 172 2.45 3.97 2.15
CA PHE A 172 2.55 4.50 3.50
C PHE A 172 3.64 3.81 4.33
N ILE A 173 3.71 2.46 4.29
CA ILE A 173 4.78 1.70 4.94
C ILE A 173 6.15 2.13 4.41
N SER A 174 6.29 2.37 3.10
CA SER A 174 7.55 2.85 2.53
C SER A 174 7.96 4.23 3.02
N GLU A 175 7.00 5.10 3.31
CA GLU A 175 7.20 6.48 3.76
C GLU A 175 7.52 6.59 5.27
N ILE A 176 7.10 5.61 6.08
CA ILE A 176 7.40 5.57 7.52
C ILE A 176 8.91 5.43 7.78
N PHE A 177 9.62 4.72 6.91
CA PHE A 177 11.04 4.47 7.08
C PHE A 177 11.90 5.53 6.41
N PRO A 178 13.00 5.95 7.07
CA PRO A 178 14.01 6.82 6.42
C PRO A 178 14.58 6.14 5.17
N ASN A 179 15.02 6.94 4.20
CA ASN A 179 15.46 6.47 2.88
C ASN A 179 16.47 5.31 2.91
N HIS A 180 17.39 5.29 3.91
CA HIS A 180 18.42 4.27 4.04
C HIS A 180 17.91 2.92 4.58
N LEU A 181 16.73 2.89 5.23
CA LEU A 181 16.10 1.68 5.75
C LEU A 181 14.84 1.29 4.99
N ARG A 182 14.36 2.12 4.05
CA ARG A 182 13.09 1.91 3.32
C ARG A 182 13.00 0.52 2.70
N ALA A 183 14.02 0.09 1.96
CA ALA A 183 14.03 -1.23 1.34
C ALA A 183 14.00 -2.38 2.38
N LYS A 184 14.74 -2.23 3.49
CA LYS A 184 14.73 -3.22 4.58
C LYS A 184 13.40 -3.23 5.33
N GLY A 185 12.80 -2.05 5.53
CA GLY A 185 11.51 -1.90 6.21
C GLY A 185 10.33 -2.42 5.39
N GLN A 186 10.40 -2.33 4.06
CA GLN A 186 9.38 -2.92 3.18
C GLN A 186 9.52 -4.44 3.03
N ALA A 187 10.73 -4.97 3.18
CA ALA A 187 10.98 -6.41 3.09
C ALA A 187 10.69 -7.16 4.40
N PHE A 188 10.45 -6.44 5.49
CA PHE A 188 10.06 -6.97 6.80
C PHE A 188 8.58 -7.26 6.86
#